data_644ebeafb70f27647b25b32540f3484f
#
_entry.id   644ebeafb70f27647b25b32540f3484f
#
_cell.length_a   1.000
_cell.length_b   1.000
_cell.length_c   1.000
_cell.angle_alpha   90.00
_cell.angle_beta   90.00
_cell.angle_gamma   90.00
#
_symmetry.space_group_name_H-M   'P 1'
#
loop_
_entity.id
_entity.type
_entity.pdbx_description
1 polymer ?
#
loop_
_entity_poly.entity_id
_entity_poly.type
_entity_poly.pdbx_seq_one_letter_code
_entity_poly.pdbx_strand_id
1 'polypeptide(L)'
;MYKRQAYRFSFSWPRLYPNQDGKINSLGLEFYDKLLDTLQEKNLLPFATFYHWDLPKYLDDKGGWTNLDTLKRFSEFSNLIMDKFGKRIHSIATINEPWCVSWLSHYWGEHAPGMKSIEATAKSMHNILLAHGNAVEIARDYGHKNVGIVLNKTHVIPQSNKKEDAFAAKIYDEIHNTWFDEAIFKGKYPINLLSILRPYMPKNYSNDLKIISKKIDWIGINYYT
;
A
#
# COMPACT_ATOMS: atom_id res chain seq x y z
N MET A 1 -29.35 -13.13 15.14
CA MET A 1 -28.76 -12.83 13.85
C MET A 1 -27.80 -11.67 14.05
N TYR A 2 -26.48 -11.88 13.90
CA TYR A 2 -25.49 -10.80 14.07
C TYR A 2 -25.65 -9.79 12.92
N LYS A 3 -25.95 -8.53 13.22
CA LYS A 3 -25.93 -7.47 12.22
C LYS A 3 -24.48 -7.11 11.93
N ARG A 4 -24.08 -7.16 10.67
CA ARG A 4 -22.80 -6.59 10.21
C ARG A 4 -22.91 -5.08 10.26
N GLN A 5 -21.86 -4.40 10.74
CA GLN A 5 -21.85 -2.95 10.91
C GLN A 5 -21.00 -2.24 9.84
N ALA A 6 -20.09 -2.97 9.21
CA ALA A 6 -19.16 -2.40 8.24
C ALA A 6 -18.92 -3.37 7.07
N TYR A 7 -18.52 -2.80 5.95
CA TYR A 7 -18.10 -3.56 4.77
C TYR A 7 -16.79 -2.99 4.24
N ARG A 8 -15.75 -3.84 4.17
CA ARG A 8 -14.48 -3.48 3.57
C ARG A 8 -14.44 -3.91 2.11
N PHE A 9 -14.03 -2.99 1.24
CA PHE A 9 -13.83 -3.23 -0.18
C PHE A 9 -12.62 -2.46 -0.69
N SER A 10 -12.14 -2.77 -1.89
CA SER A 10 -11.10 -2.02 -2.57
C SER A 10 -11.63 -1.36 -3.84
N PHE A 11 -11.08 -0.19 -4.15
CA PHE A 11 -11.24 0.39 -5.47
C PHE A 11 -10.32 -0.33 -6.46
N SER A 12 -10.87 -0.78 -7.57
CA SER A 12 -10.07 -1.34 -8.65
C SER A 12 -9.55 -0.22 -9.54
N TRP A 13 -8.24 -0.01 -9.50
CA TRP A 13 -7.59 1.03 -10.29
C TRP A 13 -7.80 0.80 -11.80
N PRO A 14 -7.59 -0.41 -12.37
CA PRO A 14 -7.88 -0.65 -13.78
C PRO A 14 -9.36 -0.49 -14.15
N ARG A 15 -10.30 -0.63 -13.21
CA ARG A 15 -11.71 -0.35 -13.47
C ARG A 15 -11.97 1.14 -13.68
N LEU A 16 -11.30 2.01 -12.93
CA LEU A 16 -11.46 3.47 -13.04
C LEU A 16 -10.61 4.08 -14.15
N TYR A 17 -9.39 3.55 -14.36
CA TYR A 17 -8.45 3.98 -15.40
C TYR A 17 -7.99 2.77 -16.25
N PRO A 18 -8.84 2.30 -17.16
CA PRO A 18 -8.54 1.09 -17.95
C PRO A 18 -7.42 1.28 -18.97
N ASN A 19 -7.18 2.53 -19.41
CA ASN A 19 -6.26 2.85 -20.50
C ASN A 19 -5.23 3.92 -20.10
N GLN A 20 -4.11 3.95 -20.83
CA GLN A 20 -3.02 4.91 -20.60
C GLN A 20 -3.36 6.36 -20.94
N ASP A 21 -4.46 6.62 -21.63
CA ASP A 21 -4.91 7.96 -22.03
C ASP A 21 -5.42 8.82 -20.86
N GLY A 22 -5.50 8.23 -19.67
CA GLY A 22 -5.93 8.89 -18.44
C GLY A 22 -7.44 9.17 -18.39
N LYS A 23 -8.22 8.67 -19.34
CA LYS A 23 -9.68 8.83 -19.31
C LYS A 23 -10.30 7.95 -18.24
N ILE A 24 -11.18 8.58 -17.48
CA ILE A 24 -11.93 7.91 -16.43
C ILE A 24 -13.06 7.08 -17.06
N ASN A 25 -13.20 5.82 -16.62
CA ASN A 25 -14.30 4.96 -17.01
C ASN A 25 -15.57 5.32 -16.22
N SER A 26 -16.55 5.90 -16.90
CA SER A 26 -17.83 6.29 -16.29
C SER A 26 -18.61 5.11 -15.70
N LEU A 27 -18.59 3.95 -16.34
CA LEU A 27 -19.22 2.73 -15.82
C LEU A 27 -18.51 2.24 -14.54
N GLY A 28 -17.20 2.46 -14.44
CA GLY A 28 -16.45 2.19 -13.22
C GLY A 28 -16.86 3.11 -12.06
N LEU A 29 -17.08 4.39 -12.32
CA LEU A 29 -17.61 5.33 -11.32
C LEU A 29 -19.03 4.91 -10.89
N GLU A 30 -19.92 4.66 -11.84
CA GLU A 30 -21.29 4.22 -11.56
C GLU A 30 -21.36 2.96 -10.71
N PHE A 31 -20.44 2.02 -10.93
CA PHE A 31 -20.35 0.82 -10.09
C PHE A 31 -20.10 1.16 -8.61
N TYR A 32 -19.15 2.06 -8.33
CA TYR A 32 -18.84 2.44 -6.95
C TYR A 32 -19.91 3.34 -6.33
N ASP A 33 -20.58 4.18 -7.11
CA ASP A 33 -21.74 4.94 -6.66
C ASP A 33 -22.85 3.99 -6.16
N LYS A 34 -23.23 3.01 -6.97
CA LYS A 34 -24.24 2.00 -6.61
C LYS A 34 -23.83 1.15 -5.40
N LEU A 35 -22.54 0.81 -5.30
CA LEU A 35 -22.03 0.10 -4.14
C LEU A 35 -22.21 0.90 -2.87
N LEU A 36 -21.80 2.17 -2.89
CA LEU A 36 -21.90 3.06 -1.72
C LEU A 36 -23.35 3.40 -1.37
N ASP A 37 -24.24 3.56 -2.35
CA ASP A 37 -25.68 3.71 -2.14
C ASP A 37 -26.24 2.49 -1.41
N THR A 38 -25.92 1.30 -1.88
CA THR A 38 -26.35 0.03 -1.25
C THR A 38 -25.84 -0.09 0.19
N LEU A 39 -24.58 0.29 0.45
CA LEU A 39 -24.03 0.26 1.80
C LEU A 39 -24.76 1.25 2.74
N GLN A 40 -25.06 2.46 2.24
CA GLN A 40 -25.82 3.46 2.97
C GLN A 40 -27.24 3.00 3.28
N GLU A 41 -27.97 2.45 2.31
CA GLU A 41 -29.31 1.86 2.49
C GLU A 41 -29.34 0.74 3.53
N LYS A 42 -28.26 -0.05 3.61
CA LYS A 42 -28.12 -1.13 4.59
C LYS A 42 -27.54 -0.68 5.93
N ASN A 43 -27.27 0.61 6.10
CA ASN A 43 -26.61 1.18 7.28
C ASN A 43 -25.26 0.50 7.59
N LEU A 44 -24.46 0.23 6.55
CA LEU A 44 -23.13 -0.34 6.66
C LEU A 44 -22.08 0.74 6.45
N LEU A 45 -21.10 0.80 7.35
CA LEU A 45 -19.98 1.74 7.25
C LEU A 45 -19.02 1.29 6.13
N PRO A 46 -18.74 2.14 5.11
CA PRO A 46 -17.81 1.81 4.04
C PRO A 46 -16.36 1.95 4.51
N PHE A 47 -15.60 0.85 4.49
CA PHE A 47 -14.15 0.81 4.71
C PHE A 47 -13.48 0.58 3.36
N ALA A 48 -12.88 1.60 2.78
CA ALA A 48 -12.30 1.55 1.45
C ALA A 48 -10.79 1.36 1.47
N THR A 49 -10.29 0.45 0.67
CA THR A 49 -8.87 0.30 0.38
C THR A 49 -8.58 0.89 -1.00
N PHE A 50 -7.61 1.83 -1.09
CA PHE A 50 -7.29 2.44 -2.38
C PHE A 50 -6.55 1.46 -3.28
N TYR A 51 -5.49 0.83 -2.80
CA TYR A 51 -4.73 -0.13 -3.58
C TYR A 51 -4.69 -1.51 -2.92
N HIS A 52 -5.19 -2.53 -3.65
CA HIS A 52 -5.18 -3.92 -3.24
C HIS A 52 -4.70 -4.82 -4.39
N TRP A 53 -3.50 -4.46 -4.91
CA TRP A 53 -2.64 -5.22 -5.83
C TRP A 53 -3.04 -5.18 -7.32
N ASP A 54 -4.14 -4.60 -7.68
CA ASP A 54 -4.63 -4.48 -9.06
C ASP A 54 -4.05 -3.25 -9.78
N LEU A 55 -2.82 -3.36 -10.24
CA LEU A 55 -2.16 -2.33 -11.02
C LEU A 55 -2.66 -2.37 -12.49
N PRO A 56 -2.99 -1.21 -13.11
CA PRO A 56 -3.28 -1.17 -14.52
C PRO A 56 -2.12 -1.70 -15.37
N LYS A 57 -2.43 -2.60 -16.33
CA LYS A 57 -1.42 -3.26 -17.18
C LYS A 57 -0.46 -2.27 -17.86
N TYR A 58 -0.96 -1.13 -18.34
CA TYR A 58 -0.14 -0.12 -19.01
C TYR A 58 0.87 0.57 -18.06
N LEU A 59 0.65 0.56 -16.76
CA LEU A 59 1.63 1.01 -15.76
C LEU A 59 2.65 -0.09 -15.48
N ASP A 60 2.18 -1.34 -15.38
CA ASP A 60 3.05 -2.50 -15.20
C ASP A 60 4.04 -2.63 -16.35
N ASP A 61 3.59 -2.48 -17.61
CA ASP A 61 4.42 -2.49 -18.81
C ASP A 61 5.53 -1.40 -18.83
N LYS A 62 5.36 -0.36 -18.02
CA LYS A 62 6.34 0.73 -17.84
C LYS A 62 7.21 0.57 -16.59
N GLY A 63 7.15 -0.59 -15.96
CA GLY A 63 7.93 -0.92 -14.76
C GLY A 63 7.16 -0.83 -13.43
N GLY A 64 5.85 -0.60 -13.46
CA GLY A 64 4.99 -0.66 -12.29
C GLY A 64 5.52 0.17 -11.11
N TRP A 65 5.55 -0.43 -9.93
CA TRP A 65 6.02 0.24 -8.70
C TRP A 65 7.52 0.56 -8.67
N THR A 66 8.31 0.11 -9.66
CA THR A 66 9.71 0.56 -9.79
C THR A 66 9.84 1.90 -10.51
N ASN A 67 8.77 2.39 -11.13
CA ASN A 67 8.72 3.62 -11.90
C ASN A 67 8.00 4.75 -11.13
N LEU A 68 8.62 5.93 -11.05
CA LEU A 68 8.06 7.08 -10.36
C LEU A 68 6.77 7.63 -11.01
N ASP A 69 6.55 7.39 -12.31
CA ASP A 69 5.28 7.78 -12.96
C ASP A 69 4.08 7.07 -12.34
N THR A 70 4.27 5.84 -11.86
CA THR A 70 3.22 5.09 -11.14
C THR A 70 2.77 5.81 -9.87
N LEU A 71 3.69 6.46 -9.14
CA LEU A 71 3.34 7.25 -7.94
C LEU A 71 2.45 8.44 -8.30
N LYS A 72 2.82 9.16 -9.37
CA LYS A 72 2.02 10.28 -9.88
C LYS A 72 0.61 9.82 -10.25
N ARG A 73 0.52 8.73 -11.02
CA ARG A 73 -0.76 8.15 -11.43
C ARG A 73 -1.59 7.63 -10.23
N PHE A 74 -0.92 7.09 -9.20
CA PHE A 74 -1.61 6.71 -7.97
C PHE A 74 -2.16 7.92 -7.20
N SER A 75 -1.44 9.03 -7.20
CA SER A 75 -1.94 10.28 -6.63
C SER A 75 -3.16 10.80 -7.40
N GLU A 76 -3.16 10.75 -8.72
CA GLU A 76 -4.33 11.09 -9.57
C GLU A 76 -5.53 10.18 -9.26
N PHE A 77 -5.30 8.88 -9.13
CA PHE A 77 -6.31 7.90 -8.74
C PHE A 77 -6.87 8.17 -7.33
N SER A 78 -6.00 8.45 -6.37
CA SER A 78 -6.41 8.79 -5.00
C SER A 78 -7.23 10.06 -4.94
N ASN A 79 -6.84 11.11 -5.69
CA ASN A 79 -7.60 12.34 -5.82
C ASN A 79 -8.99 12.10 -6.42
N LEU A 80 -9.10 11.27 -7.47
CA LEU A 80 -10.39 10.91 -8.07
C LEU A 80 -11.31 10.26 -7.04
N ILE A 81 -10.80 9.28 -6.27
CA ILE A 81 -11.58 8.61 -5.24
C ILE A 81 -12.07 9.61 -4.20
N MET A 82 -11.20 10.50 -3.73
CA MET A 82 -11.55 11.48 -2.73
C MET A 82 -12.55 12.51 -3.23
N ASP A 83 -12.39 12.98 -4.47
CA ASP A 83 -13.32 13.92 -5.10
C ASP A 83 -14.74 13.33 -5.25
N LYS A 84 -14.83 12.09 -5.74
CA LYS A 84 -16.12 11.45 -6.04
C LYS A 84 -16.76 10.78 -4.83
N PHE A 85 -15.98 10.15 -3.97
CA PHE A 85 -16.49 9.24 -2.96
C PHE A 85 -16.06 9.57 -1.52
N GLY A 86 -15.07 10.45 -1.32
CA GLY A 86 -14.43 10.68 -0.02
C GLY A 86 -15.42 10.99 1.11
N LYS A 87 -16.46 11.78 0.85
CA LYS A 87 -17.48 12.13 1.85
C LYS A 87 -18.36 10.96 2.31
N ARG A 88 -18.42 9.88 1.52
CA ARG A 88 -19.25 8.69 1.76
C ARG A 88 -18.45 7.56 2.39
N ILE A 89 -17.12 7.65 2.39
CA ILE A 89 -16.22 6.65 2.97
C ILE A 89 -16.07 6.92 4.46
N HIS A 90 -16.25 5.89 5.28
CA HIS A 90 -16.05 5.99 6.73
C HIS A 90 -14.56 5.91 7.10
N SER A 91 -13.82 5.00 6.47
CA SER A 91 -12.40 4.76 6.77
C SER A 91 -11.63 4.38 5.51
N ILE A 92 -10.42 4.90 5.38
CA ILE A 92 -9.53 4.70 4.23
C ILE A 92 -8.29 3.90 4.64
N ALA A 93 -8.07 2.76 3.98
CA ALA A 93 -6.76 2.12 3.89
C ALA A 93 -6.09 2.57 2.60
N THR A 94 -4.93 3.20 2.67
CA THR A 94 -4.22 3.65 1.47
C THR A 94 -3.71 2.47 0.64
N ILE A 95 -3.02 1.54 1.29
CA ILE A 95 -2.38 0.36 0.69
C ILE A 95 -2.74 -0.87 1.53
N ASN A 96 -3.01 -2.00 0.87
CA ASN A 96 -3.04 -3.30 1.51
C ASN A 96 -1.72 -4.03 1.30
N GLU A 97 -1.06 -4.38 2.39
CA GLU A 97 0.12 -5.26 2.45
C GLU A 97 1.24 -4.87 1.47
N PRO A 98 1.95 -3.76 1.71
CA PRO A 98 3.04 -3.31 0.86
C PRO A 98 4.18 -4.33 0.75
N TRP A 99 4.32 -5.24 1.72
CA TRP A 99 5.24 -6.37 1.66
C TRP A 99 4.91 -7.30 0.49
N CYS A 100 3.64 -7.66 0.30
CA CYS A 100 3.22 -8.51 -0.82
C CYS A 100 3.49 -7.83 -2.17
N VAL A 101 3.22 -6.52 -2.26
CA VAL A 101 3.48 -5.73 -3.47
C VAL A 101 4.96 -5.70 -3.83
N SER A 102 5.85 -5.73 -2.85
CA SER A 102 7.29 -5.65 -3.08
C SER A 102 7.96 -7.04 -3.10
N TRP A 103 7.92 -7.78 -2.00
CA TRP A 103 8.66 -9.03 -1.89
C TRP A 103 8.07 -10.16 -2.72
N LEU A 104 6.75 -10.42 -2.64
CA LEU A 104 6.14 -11.49 -3.43
C LEU A 104 6.18 -11.20 -4.93
N SER A 105 6.01 -9.92 -5.31
CA SER A 105 5.92 -9.53 -6.72
C SER A 105 7.28 -9.33 -7.38
N HIS A 106 8.29 -8.81 -6.65
CA HIS A 106 9.54 -8.34 -7.23
C HIS A 106 10.77 -9.14 -6.80
N TYR A 107 10.70 -9.91 -5.69
CA TYR A 107 11.81 -10.75 -5.22
C TYR A 107 11.55 -12.23 -5.50
N TRP A 108 10.44 -12.77 -4.98
CA TRP A 108 10.10 -14.19 -5.19
C TRP A 108 9.42 -14.45 -6.53
N GLY A 109 8.74 -13.47 -7.10
CA GLY A 109 8.06 -13.59 -8.38
C GLY A 109 6.79 -14.44 -8.32
N GLU A 110 6.17 -14.56 -7.14
CA GLU A 110 4.95 -15.33 -6.92
C GLU A 110 3.69 -14.55 -7.31
N HIS A 111 3.74 -13.22 -7.19
CA HIS A 111 2.68 -12.31 -7.64
C HIS A 111 3.13 -11.54 -8.89
N ALA A 112 2.17 -10.99 -9.63
CA ALA A 112 2.47 -10.08 -10.73
C ALA A 112 3.30 -8.87 -10.23
N PRO A 113 4.30 -8.42 -10.98
CA PRO A 113 4.70 -8.78 -12.33
C PRO A 113 5.60 -10.04 -12.44
N GLY A 114 5.86 -10.77 -11.37
CA GLY A 114 6.65 -12.00 -11.41
C GLY A 114 8.16 -11.77 -11.52
N MET A 115 8.65 -10.63 -11.06
CA MET A 115 10.09 -10.29 -11.11
C MET A 115 10.89 -11.06 -10.05
N LYS A 116 12.19 -11.22 -10.31
CA LYS A 116 13.17 -11.79 -9.36
C LYS A 116 14.39 -10.88 -9.32
N SER A 117 14.26 -9.73 -8.67
CA SER A 117 15.29 -8.69 -8.65
C SER A 117 15.28 -7.96 -7.31
N ILE A 118 16.41 -7.97 -6.61
CA ILE A 118 16.59 -7.25 -5.36
C ILE A 118 16.51 -5.72 -5.56
N GLU A 119 16.99 -5.23 -6.70
CA GLU A 119 16.89 -3.81 -7.07
C GLU A 119 15.44 -3.39 -7.26
N ALA A 120 14.65 -4.18 -8.00
CA ALA A 120 13.23 -3.92 -8.19
C ALA A 120 12.47 -3.99 -6.85
N THR A 121 12.84 -4.92 -5.97
CA THR A 121 12.26 -5.05 -4.62
C THR A 121 12.54 -3.82 -3.78
N ALA A 122 13.78 -3.35 -3.71
CA ALA A 122 14.14 -2.16 -2.94
C ALA A 122 13.40 -0.91 -3.43
N LYS A 123 13.32 -0.72 -4.75
CA LYS A 123 12.59 0.39 -5.38
C LYS A 123 11.09 0.30 -5.12
N SER A 124 10.48 -0.86 -5.33
CA SER A 124 9.03 -1.04 -5.11
C SER A 124 8.64 -0.90 -3.65
N MET A 125 9.44 -1.44 -2.70
CA MET A 125 9.22 -1.23 -1.25
C MET A 125 9.18 0.24 -0.87
N HIS A 126 10.14 1.01 -1.39
CA HIS A 126 10.21 2.43 -1.09
C HIS A 126 9.06 3.20 -1.75
N ASN A 127 8.84 2.96 -3.04
CA ASN A 127 7.85 3.68 -3.82
C ASN A 127 6.41 3.43 -3.35
N ILE A 128 6.07 2.20 -2.95
CA ILE A 128 4.74 1.89 -2.43
C ILE A 128 4.48 2.60 -1.08
N LEU A 129 5.51 2.76 -0.24
CA LEU A 129 5.40 3.53 0.99
C LEU A 129 5.32 5.04 0.72
N LEU A 130 6.05 5.55 -0.27
CA LEU A 130 5.93 6.94 -0.69
C LEU A 130 4.52 7.22 -1.25
N ALA A 131 3.96 6.30 -2.04
CA ALA A 131 2.58 6.35 -2.50
C ALA A 131 1.57 6.36 -1.34
N HIS A 132 1.82 5.56 -0.28
CA HIS A 132 1.03 5.62 0.95
C HIS A 132 1.02 7.03 1.55
N GLY A 133 2.20 7.62 1.77
CA GLY A 133 2.31 8.97 2.36
C GLY A 133 1.61 10.05 1.52
N ASN A 134 1.74 10.00 0.19
CA ASN A 134 1.03 10.89 -0.72
C ASN A 134 -0.50 10.72 -0.61
N ALA A 135 -0.99 9.47 -0.54
CA ALA A 135 -2.42 9.21 -0.39
C ALA A 135 -2.97 9.69 0.96
N VAL A 136 -2.17 9.59 2.04
CA VAL A 136 -2.54 10.18 3.34
C VAL A 136 -2.71 11.70 3.22
N GLU A 137 -1.75 12.39 2.59
CA GLU A 137 -1.80 13.84 2.39
C GLU A 137 -3.04 14.24 1.58
N ILE A 138 -3.28 13.57 0.44
CA ILE A 138 -4.47 13.78 -0.38
C ILE A 138 -5.75 13.61 0.45
N ALA A 139 -5.89 12.52 1.19
CA ALA A 139 -7.07 12.31 2.03
C ALA A 139 -7.26 13.43 3.08
N ARG A 140 -6.18 13.95 3.67
CA ARG A 140 -6.20 15.08 4.60
C ARG A 140 -6.63 16.39 3.93
N ASP A 141 -6.18 16.65 2.72
CA ASP A 141 -6.56 17.85 1.94
C ASP A 141 -8.07 17.89 1.68
N TYR A 142 -8.72 16.72 1.53
CA TYR A 142 -10.17 16.59 1.47
C TYR A 142 -10.86 16.58 2.85
N GLY A 143 -10.12 16.78 3.93
CA GLY A 143 -10.63 16.84 5.30
C GLY A 143 -10.94 15.48 5.94
N HIS A 144 -10.52 14.36 5.34
CA HIS A 144 -10.78 13.03 5.87
C HIS A 144 -9.94 12.73 7.11
N LYS A 145 -10.59 12.23 8.20
CA LYS A 145 -9.98 12.06 9.52
C LYS A 145 -9.76 10.61 9.95
N ASN A 146 -10.02 9.65 9.07
CA ASN A 146 -9.95 8.23 9.41
C ASN A 146 -9.16 7.48 8.32
N VAL A 147 -7.83 7.69 8.31
CA VAL A 147 -6.92 7.18 7.29
C VAL A 147 -5.87 6.29 7.95
N GLY A 148 -5.64 5.12 7.36
CA GLY A 148 -4.66 4.16 7.82
C GLY A 148 -4.02 3.36 6.68
N ILE A 149 -3.35 2.30 7.07
CA ILE A 149 -2.73 1.32 6.18
C ILE A 149 -2.98 -0.08 6.73
N VAL A 150 -2.98 -1.09 5.88
CA VAL A 150 -3.08 -2.49 6.30
C VAL A 150 -1.75 -3.20 6.03
N LEU A 151 -1.17 -3.76 7.08
CA LEU A 151 0.09 -4.50 7.03
C LEU A 151 -0.15 -5.98 7.33
N ASN A 152 0.47 -6.86 6.57
CA ASN A 152 0.58 -8.26 6.95
C ASN A 152 1.74 -8.41 7.94
N LYS A 153 1.53 -9.23 8.96
CA LYS A 153 2.51 -9.48 10.01
C LYS A 153 2.80 -10.97 10.14
N THR A 154 4.03 -11.29 10.49
CA THR A 154 4.42 -12.65 10.83
C THR A 154 5.24 -12.65 12.12
N HIS A 155 5.09 -13.70 12.92
CA HIS A 155 5.93 -13.91 14.09
C HIS A 155 7.23 -14.58 13.65
N VAL A 156 8.36 -13.95 13.96
CA VAL A 156 9.69 -14.45 13.57
C VAL A 156 10.43 -14.91 14.81
N ILE A 157 10.86 -16.17 14.80
CA ILE A 157 11.68 -16.78 15.87
C ILE A 157 12.95 -17.36 15.27
N PRO A 158 14.10 -17.29 15.97
CA PRO A 158 15.32 -17.94 15.52
C PRO A 158 15.18 -19.46 15.60
N GLN A 159 15.81 -20.18 14.68
CA GLN A 159 15.78 -21.64 14.65
C GLN A 159 16.51 -22.27 15.85
N SER A 160 17.53 -21.59 16.37
CA SER A 160 18.28 -22.01 17.56
C SER A 160 18.84 -20.82 18.33
N ASN A 161 19.51 -21.08 19.47
CA ASN A 161 20.18 -20.05 20.27
C ASN A 161 21.53 -19.57 19.68
N LYS A 162 21.89 -19.99 18.47
CA LYS A 162 23.11 -19.53 17.80
C LYS A 162 22.97 -18.08 17.36
N LYS A 163 24.08 -17.34 17.37
CA LYS A 163 24.10 -15.92 16.98
C LYS A 163 23.70 -15.72 15.52
N GLU A 164 24.07 -16.65 14.65
CA GLU A 164 23.73 -16.64 13.23
C GLU A 164 22.23 -16.76 13.00
N ASP A 165 21.56 -17.67 13.72
CA ASP A 165 20.12 -17.87 13.63
C ASP A 165 19.36 -16.65 14.20
N ALA A 166 19.84 -16.09 15.30
CA ALA A 166 19.27 -14.85 15.86
C ALA A 166 19.42 -13.68 14.88
N PHE A 167 20.55 -13.56 14.19
CA PHE A 167 20.77 -12.52 13.19
C PHE A 167 19.88 -12.74 11.96
N ALA A 168 19.78 -13.97 11.47
CA ALA A 168 18.91 -14.33 10.34
C ALA A 168 17.43 -14.01 10.65
N ALA A 169 16.96 -14.38 11.84
CA ALA A 169 15.61 -14.05 12.30
C ALA A 169 15.38 -12.54 12.35
N LYS A 170 16.36 -11.77 12.82
CA LYS A 170 16.29 -10.30 12.85
C LYS A 170 16.19 -9.71 11.43
N ILE A 171 16.99 -10.19 10.48
CA ILE A 171 16.91 -9.71 9.08
C ILE A 171 15.55 -10.07 8.48
N TYR A 172 15.04 -11.28 8.73
CA TYR A 172 13.72 -11.66 8.23
C TYR A 172 12.60 -10.83 8.85
N ASP A 173 12.69 -10.51 10.15
CA ASP A 173 11.75 -9.59 10.79
C ASP A 173 11.83 -8.17 10.18
N GLU A 174 13.04 -7.67 9.91
CA GLU A 174 13.22 -6.40 9.22
C GLU A 174 12.61 -6.43 7.81
N ILE A 175 12.71 -7.53 7.07
CA ILE A 175 12.11 -7.72 5.75
C ILE A 175 10.58 -7.69 5.82
N HIS A 176 9.99 -8.40 6.78
CA HIS A 176 8.55 -8.65 6.79
C HIS A 176 7.77 -7.61 7.61
N ASN A 177 8.32 -7.20 8.75
CA ASN A 177 7.65 -6.38 9.73
C ASN A 177 8.26 -4.98 9.87
N THR A 178 9.51 -4.95 10.36
CA THR A 178 10.11 -3.74 10.92
C THR A 178 10.37 -2.65 9.87
N TRP A 179 10.67 -3.01 8.62
CA TRP A 179 10.85 -2.05 7.52
C TRP A 179 9.65 -1.13 7.37
N PHE A 180 8.47 -1.70 7.33
CA PHE A 180 7.21 -0.96 7.13
C PHE A 180 6.85 -0.17 8.39
N ASP A 181 6.98 -0.78 9.57
CA ASP A 181 6.68 -0.12 10.84
C ASP A 181 7.56 1.09 11.08
N GLU A 182 8.88 0.93 10.96
CA GLU A 182 9.80 2.04 11.24
C GLU A 182 9.68 3.15 10.19
N ALA A 183 9.44 2.81 8.92
CA ALA A 183 9.21 3.82 7.89
C ALA A 183 7.97 4.67 8.19
N ILE A 184 6.86 4.02 8.53
CA ILE A 184 5.56 4.69 8.73
C ILE A 184 5.53 5.44 10.07
N PHE A 185 5.99 4.81 11.16
CA PHE A 185 5.82 5.38 12.50
C PHE A 185 7.01 6.17 13.01
N LYS A 186 8.22 5.93 12.47
CA LYS A 186 9.45 6.54 12.94
C LYS A 186 10.19 7.37 11.88
N GLY A 187 9.73 7.33 10.63
CA GLY A 187 10.38 8.04 9.52
C GLY A 187 11.82 7.59 9.26
N LYS A 188 12.12 6.31 9.47
CA LYS A 188 13.44 5.72 9.22
C LYS A 188 13.33 4.27 8.76
N TYR A 189 14.39 3.74 8.16
CA TYR A 189 14.50 2.33 7.84
C TYR A 189 15.38 1.58 8.84
N PRO A 190 15.13 0.28 9.09
CA PRO A 190 15.96 -0.54 9.97
C PRO A 190 17.36 -0.71 9.38
N ILE A 191 18.37 -0.54 10.24
CA ILE A 191 19.76 -0.35 9.80
C ILE A 191 20.37 -1.56 9.12
N ASN A 192 20.02 -2.78 9.56
CA ASN A 192 20.66 -3.98 9.01
C ASN A 192 20.17 -4.23 7.58
N LEU A 193 18.86 -4.26 7.35
CA LEU A 193 18.31 -4.45 6.01
C LEU A 193 18.65 -3.25 5.10
N LEU A 194 18.62 -2.02 5.61
CA LEU A 194 19.03 -0.86 4.84
C LEU A 194 20.48 -0.95 4.38
N SER A 195 21.39 -1.47 5.21
CA SER A 195 22.80 -1.65 4.81
C SER A 195 22.96 -2.57 3.60
N ILE A 196 22.10 -3.60 3.50
CA ILE A 196 22.05 -4.54 2.37
C ILE A 196 21.42 -3.88 1.13
N LEU A 197 20.33 -3.16 1.33
CA LEU A 197 19.54 -2.62 0.21
C LEU A 197 20.02 -1.24 -0.28
N ARG A 198 20.89 -0.55 0.47
CA ARG A 198 21.36 0.81 0.16
C ARG A 198 21.84 1.01 -1.28
N PRO A 199 22.59 0.10 -1.91
CA PRO A 199 23.00 0.27 -3.31
C PRO A 199 21.85 0.35 -4.31
N TYR A 200 20.68 -0.15 -3.94
CA TYR A 200 19.49 -0.28 -4.80
C TYR A 200 18.39 0.73 -4.46
N MET A 201 18.55 1.48 -3.36
CA MET A 201 17.56 2.46 -2.93
C MET A 201 17.51 3.67 -3.89
N PRO A 202 16.33 4.29 -4.08
CA PRO A 202 16.23 5.57 -4.77
C PRO A 202 17.12 6.64 -4.13
N LYS A 203 17.73 7.52 -4.93
CA LYS A 203 18.71 8.52 -4.44
C LYS A 203 18.18 9.42 -3.32
N ASN A 204 16.89 9.75 -3.35
CA ASN A 204 16.26 10.66 -2.38
C ASN A 204 15.52 9.95 -1.24
N TYR A 205 15.68 8.63 -1.07
CA TYR A 205 14.90 7.84 -0.12
C TYR A 205 14.84 8.44 1.30
N SER A 206 15.90 9.06 1.75
CA SER A 206 15.97 9.65 3.10
C SER A 206 15.07 10.89 3.25
N ASN A 207 14.92 11.68 2.20
CA ASN A 207 14.05 12.85 2.19
C ASN A 207 12.57 12.44 2.11
N ASP A 208 12.28 11.37 1.39
CA ASP A 208 10.94 10.85 1.16
C ASP A 208 10.32 10.26 2.44
N LEU A 209 11.15 9.89 3.42
CA LEU A 209 10.68 9.36 4.71
C LEU A 209 9.78 10.34 5.48
N LYS A 210 9.93 11.65 5.27
CA LYS A 210 9.03 12.67 5.83
C LYS A 210 7.60 12.59 5.27
N ILE A 211 7.49 12.16 4.02
CA ILE A 211 6.20 11.94 3.36
C ILE A 211 5.63 10.59 3.79
N ILE A 212 6.46 9.55 3.79
CA ILE A 212 6.07 8.19 4.21
C ILE A 212 5.51 8.18 5.63
N SER A 213 6.13 8.93 6.55
CA SER A 213 5.74 8.98 7.96
C SER A 213 4.65 10.01 8.30
N LYS A 214 3.84 10.42 7.32
CA LYS A 214 2.66 11.25 7.58
C LYS A 214 1.73 10.54 8.57
N LYS A 215 1.22 11.31 9.55
CA LYS A 215 0.41 10.77 10.65
C LYS A 215 -0.87 10.08 10.12
N ILE A 216 -1.03 8.83 10.50
CA ILE A 216 -2.23 8.02 10.27
C ILE A 216 -3.04 7.87 11.56
N ASP A 217 -4.31 7.45 11.45
CA ASP A 217 -5.23 7.33 12.60
C ASP A 217 -5.32 5.89 13.10
N TRP A 218 -5.05 4.91 12.24
CA TRP A 218 -5.17 3.50 12.57
C TRP A 218 -4.24 2.63 11.69
N ILE A 219 -4.02 1.42 12.14
CA ILE A 219 -3.34 0.36 11.41
C ILE A 219 -4.24 -0.88 11.38
N GLY A 220 -4.40 -1.48 10.22
CA GLY A 220 -4.98 -2.81 10.07
C GLY A 220 -3.86 -3.86 10.07
N ILE A 221 -4.11 -4.99 10.69
CA ILE A 221 -3.17 -6.11 10.75
C ILE A 221 -3.81 -7.35 10.15
N ASN A 222 -3.19 -7.89 9.10
CA ASN A 222 -3.49 -9.21 8.58
C ASN A 222 -2.46 -10.18 9.16
N TYR A 223 -2.93 -11.17 9.87
CA TYR A 223 -2.10 -12.21 10.50
C TYR A 223 -2.66 -13.57 10.14
N TYR A 224 -1.79 -14.41 9.60
CA TYR A 224 -2.15 -15.76 9.15
C TYR A 224 -1.36 -16.77 9.98
N THR A 225 -2.05 -17.81 10.48
CA THR A 225 -1.49 -18.90 11.29
C THR A 225 -1.53 -20.22 10.50
#